data_d89953039379bdcf5b39a26b559778fc
#
_entry.id   d89953039379bdcf5b39a26b559778fc
#
_cell.length_a   1.000
_cell.length_b   1.000
_cell.length_c   1.000
_cell.angle_alpha   90.00
_cell.angle_beta   90.00
_cell.angle_gamma   90.00
#
_symmetry.space_group_name_H-M   'P 1'
#
loop_
_entity.id
_entity.type
_entity.pdbx_description
1 polymer ?
#
loop_
_entity_poly.entity_id
_entity_poly.type
_entity_poly.pdbx_seq_one_letter_code
_entity_poly.pdbx_strand_id
1 'polypeptide(L)'
;MLLTKQGGRALLLTDGRELTAPTLSPQKGAEIAQEFLRSRGYTNMCRSYYETNQGTVTVNFAPAEEGRLLYPDLIKVTVALDNGSILGFESRGYVMNHRVREFTPSGLSIEEAETLLSPLLTVKRRGQAIIPSAGAKEMDCYEFLCSTPDGAECLVYLNTQTGEEENILLLLTGENGVLTA
;
A
#
# COMPACT_ATOMS: atom_id res chain seq x y z
N MET A 1 -14.44 -15.76 9.07
CA MET A 1 -14.45 -15.33 7.65
C MET A 1 -15.72 -14.52 7.36
N LEU A 2 -15.60 -13.37 6.68
CA LEU A 2 -16.70 -12.50 6.26
C LEU A 2 -16.78 -12.49 4.73
N LEU A 3 -17.98 -12.64 4.18
CA LEU A 3 -18.23 -12.64 2.73
C LEU A 3 -19.26 -11.57 2.35
N THR A 4 -19.20 -11.11 1.10
CA THR A 4 -20.27 -10.27 0.56
C THR A 4 -21.56 -11.08 0.38
N LYS A 5 -22.72 -10.45 0.58
CA LYS A 5 -24.03 -11.09 0.32
C LYS A 5 -24.24 -11.41 -1.16
N GLN A 6 -23.72 -10.54 -2.04
CA GLN A 6 -23.76 -10.74 -3.49
C GLN A 6 -22.39 -11.20 -3.98
N GLY A 7 -22.35 -12.30 -4.70
CA GLY A 7 -21.15 -12.86 -5.31
C GLY A 7 -20.20 -13.61 -4.38
N GLY A 8 -20.47 -13.67 -3.05
CA GLY A 8 -19.69 -14.47 -2.09
C GLY A 8 -18.19 -14.10 -2.03
N ARG A 9 -17.83 -12.84 -2.33
CA ARG A 9 -16.43 -12.38 -2.28
C ARG A 9 -15.95 -12.32 -0.83
N ALA A 10 -14.75 -12.84 -0.56
CA ALA A 10 -14.14 -12.74 0.76
C ALA A 10 -13.78 -11.28 1.06
N LEU A 11 -14.28 -10.73 2.16
CA LEU A 11 -13.95 -9.40 2.67
C LEU A 11 -12.90 -9.46 3.77
N LEU A 12 -13.00 -10.47 4.63
CA LEU A 12 -12.12 -10.66 5.76
C LEU A 12 -11.97 -12.15 6.05
N LEU A 13 -10.75 -12.59 6.20
CA LEU A 13 -10.38 -13.87 6.76
C LEU A 13 -9.42 -13.61 7.91
N THR A 14 -9.61 -14.28 9.03
CA THR A 14 -8.69 -14.25 10.16
C THR A 14 -8.58 -15.67 10.69
N ASP A 15 -7.35 -16.13 10.90
CA ASP A 15 -6.99 -17.37 11.59
C ASP A 15 -6.12 -16.98 12.78
N GLY A 16 -6.59 -17.33 13.98
CA GLY A 16 -5.95 -17.02 15.27
C GLY A 16 -5.16 -18.20 15.85
N ARG A 17 -4.65 -19.10 15.01
CA ARG A 17 -3.83 -20.21 15.50
C ARG A 17 -2.60 -19.73 16.26
N GLU A 18 -2.10 -20.50 17.17
CA GLU A 18 -0.81 -20.26 17.82
C GLU A 18 0.33 -20.41 16.81
N LEU A 19 1.32 -19.53 16.93
CA LEU A 19 2.51 -19.50 16.10
C LEU A 19 3.68 -20.17 16.80
N THR A 20 4.51 -20.85 16.05
CA THR A 20 5.80 -21.33 16.51
C THR A 20 6.93 -20.36 16.12
N ALA A 21 8.17 -20.68 16.43
CA ALA A 21 9.29 -19.84 16.06
C ALA A 21 9.35 -19.59 14.56
N PRO A 22 9.61 -18.33 14.11
CA PRO A 22 9.73 -18.00 12.71
C PRO A 22 10.85 -18.81 12.01
N THR A 23 10.54 -19.36 10.83
CA THR A 23 11.49 -20.08 9.96
C THR A 23 11.68 -19.40 8.63
N LEU A 24 10.79 -18.47 8.28
CA LEU A 24 10.78 -17.71 7.04
C LEU A 24 11.18 -16.25 7.27
N SER A 25 11.86 -15.65 6.30
CA SER A 25 12.09 -14.21 6.30
C SER A 25 10.81 -13.44 5.94
N PRO A 26 10.69 -12.17 6.36
CA PRO A 26 9.58 -11.30 5.95
C PRO A 26 9.44 -11.18 4.42
N GLN A 27 10.57 -11.16 3.70
CA GLN A 27 10.59 -11.14 2.23
C GLN A 27 9.94 -12.39 1.66
N LYS A 28 10.27 -13.58 2.22
CA LYS A 28 9.63 -14.83 1.80
C LYS A 28 8.14 -14.85 2.09
N GLY A 29 7.73 -14.34 3.23
CA GLY A 29 6.31 -14.14 3.55
C GLY A 29 5.62 -13.22 2.55
N ALA A 30 6.26 -12.13 2.13
CA ALA A 30 5.71 -11.21 1.14
C ALA A 30 5.58 -11.86 -0.27
N GLU A 31 6.50 -12.75 -0.66
CA GLU A 31 6.35 -13.54 -1.89
C GLU A 31 5.14 -14.48 -1.82
N ILE A 32 4.96 -15.16 -0.69
CA ILE A 32 3.80 -16.04 -0.46
C ILE A 32 2.50 -15.24 -0.53
N ALA A 33 2.44 -14.05 0.08
CA ALA A 33 1.29 -13.17 0.01
C ALA A 33 0.96 -12.76 -1.44
N GLN A 34 1.97 -12.42 -2.24
CA GLN A 34 1.81 -12.07 -3.65
C GLN A 34 1.26 -13.25 -4.46
N GLU A 35 1.79 -14.46 -4.25
CA GLU A 35 1.33 -15.65 -4.96
C GLU A 35 -0.09 -16.03 -4.56
N PHE A 36 -0.43 -15.89 -3.27
CA PHE A 36 -1.79 -16.06 -2.80
C PHE A 36 -2.77 -15.13 -3.55
N LEU A 37 -2.45 -13.84 -3.69
CA LEU A 37 -3.32 -12.90 -4.43
C LEU A 37 -3.47 -13.30 -5.90
N ARG A 38 -2.37 -13.66 -6.57
CA ARG A 38 -2.41 -14.12 -7.97
C ARG A 38 -3.30 -15.35 -8.14
N SER A 39 -3.19 -16.33 -7.22
CA SER A 39 -4.00 -17.55 -7.25
C SER A 39 -5.51 -17.27 -7.04
N ARG A 40 -5.84 -16.11 -6.47
CA ARG A 40 -7.22 -15.64 -6.25
C ARG A 40 -7.72 -14.69 -7.36
N GLY A 41 -6.94 -14.49 -8.42
CA GLY A 41 -7.30 -13.66 -9.56
C GLY A 41 -6.95 -12.17 -9.41
N TYR A 42 -6.25 -11.76 -8.35
CA TYR A 42 -5.76 -10.39 -8.18
C TYR A 42 -4.38 -10.27 -8.88
N THR A 43 -4.36 -9.92 -10.17
CA THR A 43 -3.13 -9.98 -10.99
C THR A 43 -2.34 -8.68 -11.01
N ASN A 44 -2.97 -7.52 -10.93
CA ASN A 44 -2.34 -6.19 -11.04
C ASN A 44 -2.06 -5.55 -9.68
N MET A 45 -1.62 -6.37 -8.69
CA MET A 45 -1.37 -5.89 -7.34
C MET A 45 0.11 -5.63 -7.12
N CYS A 46 0.45 -4.38 -6.82
CA CYS A 46 1.78 -3.95 -6.41
C CYS A 46 1.90 -3.95 -4.90
N ARG A 47 3.03 -4.44 -4.40
CA ARG A 47 3.36 -4.30 -2.97
C ARG A 47 3.61 -2.82 -2.66
N SER A 48 2.97 -2.32 -1.61
CA SER A 48 3.20 -0.97 -1.08
C SER A 48 4.19 -1.05 0.08
N TYR A 49 3.72 -1.34 1.28
CA TYR A 49 4.55 -1.51 2.48
C TYR A 49 4.15 -2.78 3.22
N TYR A 50 5.00 -3.24 4.13
CA TYR A 50 4.71 -4.38 4.99
C TYR A 50 5.13 -4.07 6.43
N GLU A 51 4.46 -4.73 7.36
CA GLU A 51 4.86 -4.74 8.77
C GLU A 51 5.05 -6.16 9.26
N THR A 52 5.97 -6.36 10.19
CA THR A 52 6.17 -7.62 10.89
C THR A 52 5.75 -7.48 12.34
N ASN A 53 5.01 -8.45 12.83
CA ASN A 53 4.56 -8.45 14.21
C ASN A 53 4.46 -9.89 14.73
N GLN A 54 5.14 -10.19 15.84
CA GLN A 54 5.03 -11.46 16.57
C GLN A 54 5.02 -12.72 15.68
N GLY A 55 5.97 -12.82 14.75
CA GLY A 55 6.07 -14.00 13.87
C GLY A 55 5.16 -14.00 12.65
N THR A 56 4.56 -12.87 12.32
CA THR A 56 3.78 -12.66 11.09
C THR A 56 4.37 -11.55 10.24
N VAL A 57 4.05 -11.55 8.95
CA VAL A 57 4.20 -10.40 8.07
C VAL A 57 2.85 -10.05 7.45
N THR A 58 2.44 -8.79 7.58
CA THR A 58 1.27 -8.23 6.89
C THR A 58 1.75 -7.35 5.76
N VAL A 59 1.34 -7.69 4.54
CA VAL A 59 1.72 -7.00 3.33
C VAL A 59 0.51 -6.27 2.76
N ASN A 60 0.69 -4.99 2.45
CA ASN A 60 -0.32 -4.17 1.81
C ASN A 60 -0.07 -4.16 0.30
N PHE A 61 -1.14 -4.36 -0.47
CA PHE A 61 -1.14 -4.38 -1.93
C PHE A 61 -2.13 -3.37 -2.46
N ALA A 62 -1.69 -2.55 -3.39
CA ALA A 62 -2.53 -1.64 -4.15
C ALA A 62 -2.59 -2.08 -5.62
N PRO A 63 -3.75 -2.06 -6.28
CA PRO A 63 -3.80 -2.25 -7.73
C PRO A 63 -3.04 -1.12 -8.43
N ALA A 64 -2.41 -1.45 -9.56
CA ALA A 64 -1.80 -0.46 -10.43
C ALA A 64 -2.62 -0.32 -11.73
N GLU A 65 -2.99 0.90 -12.08
CA GLU A 65 -3.73 1.24 -13.28
C GLU A 65 -3.14 2.50 -13.93
N GLU A 66 -2.81 2.43 -15.21
CA GLU A 66 -2.17 3.53 -15.95
C GLU A 66 -0.98 4.17 -15.22
N GLY A 67 -0.16 3.36 -14.56
CA GLY A 67 1.02 3.83 -13.82
C GLY A 67 0.74 4.41 -12.42
N ARG A 68 -0.53 4.44 -11.98
CA ARG A 68 -0.96 4.92 -10.67
C ARG A 68 -1.20 3.77 -9.70
N LEU A 69 -0.77 3.91 -8.45
CA LEU A 69 -1.16 3.02 -7.37
C LEU A 69 -2.51 3.47 -6.79
N LEU A 70 -3.46 2.56 -6.65
CA LEU A 70 -4.82 2.87 -6.18
C LEU A 70 -4.95 2.53 -4.69
N TYR A 71 -4.57 3.43 -3.81
CA TYR A 71 -4.61 3.20 -2.37
C TYR A 71 -6.02 3.03 -1.76
N PRO A 72 -7.12 3.61 -2.31
CA PRO A 72 -8.47 3.29 -1.85
C PRO A 72 -8.84 1.82 -2.00
N ASP A 73 -8.19 1.10 -2.92
CA ASP A 73 -8.47 -0.29 -3.28
C ASP A 73 -7.51 -1.29 -2.61
N LEU A 74 -6.93 -0.94 -1.46
CA LEU A 74 -5.96 -1.79 -0.76
C LEU A 74 -6.52 -3.16 -0.40
N ILE A 75 -5.65 -4.17 -0.56
CA ILE A 75 -5.80 -5.51 0.00
C ILE A 75 -4.64 -5.76 0.97
N LYS A 76 -4.94 -6.34 2.12
CA LYS A 76 -3.93 -6.75 3.10
C LYS A 76 -3.89 -8.27 3.20
N VAL A 77 -2.69 -8.82 3.24
CA VAL A 77 -2.47 -10.27 3.43
C VAL A 77 -1.51 -10.47 4.58
N THR A 78 -1.91 -11.25 5.57
CA THR A 78 -1.07 -11.63 6.72
C THR A 78 -0.61 -13.05 6.55
N VAL A 79 0.71 -13.27 6.62
CA VAL A 79 1.36 -14.57 6.47
C VAL A 79 2.10 -14.91 7.76
N ALA A 80 1.96 -16.14 8.21
CA ALA A 80 2.71 -16.69 9.33
C ALA A 80 4.16 -17.00 8.90
N LEU A 81 5.13 -16.52 9.65
CA LEU A 81 6.55 -16.72 9.34
C LEU A 81 7.10 -18.08 9.86
N ASP A 82 6.31 -18.85 10.58
CA ASP A 82 6.70 -20.19 11.00
C ASP A 82 6.55 -21.22 9.87
N ASN A 83 5.52 -21.12 9.02
CA ASN A 83 5.22 -22.12 8.00
C ASN A 83 4.63 -21.57 6.69
N GLY A 84 4.45 -20.26 6.55
CA GLY A 84 3.90 -19.62 5.35
C GLY A 84 2.36 -19.69 5.20
N SER A 85 1.62 -20.12 6.21
CA SER A 85 0.15 -20.11 6.16
C SER A 85 -0.40 -18.70 6.06
N ILE A 86 -1.49 -18.53 5.30
CA ILE A 86 -2.24 -17.27 5.26
C ILE A 86 -3.12 -17.19 6.51
N LEU A 87 -2.83 -16.25 7.41
CA LEU A 87 -3.58 -16.02 8.64
C LEU A 87 -4.61 -14.92 8.48
N GLY A 88 -4.37 -13.97 7.60
CA GLY A 88 -5.25 -12.84 7.38
C GLY A 88 -5.36 -12.48 5.90
N PHE A 89 -6.58 -12.08 5.52
CA PHE A 89 -6.86 -11.49 4.22
C PHE A 89 -7.95 -10.45 4.41
N GLU A 90 -7.69 -9.22 4.02
CA GLU A 90 -8.66 -8.12 4.06
C GLU A 90 -8.70 -7.45 2.70
N SER A 91 -9.86 -7.51 2.04
CA SER A 91 -10.09 -6.94 0.72
C SER A 91 -11.24 -5.92 0.70
N ARG A 92 -11.64 -5.41 1.85
CA ARG A 92 -12.76 -4.47 1.95
C ARG A 92 -12.53 -3.24 1.07
N GLY A 93 -11.33 -2.64 1.11
CA GLY A 93 -10.96 -1.52 0.26
C GLY A 93 -11.22 -1.84 -1.20
N TYR A 94 -10.67 -2.94 -1.70
CA TYR A 94 -10.85 -3.37 -3.08
C TYR A 94 -12.32 -3.63 -3.44
N VAL A 95 -13.03 -4.41 -2.64
CA VAL A 95 -14.42 -4.80 -2.96
C VAL A 95 -15.38 -3.61 -2.96
N MET A 96 -15.13 -2.60 -2.11
CA MET A 96 -16.01 -1.44 -1.96
C MET A 96 -15.68 -0.29 -2.92
N ASN A 97 -14.42 -0.13 -3.32
CA ASN A 97 -13.96 1.06 -4.04
C ASN A 97 -13.51 0.75 -5.47
N HIS A 98 -13.08 -0.52 -5.76
CA HIS A 98 -12.53 -0.84 -7.07
C HIS A 98 -13.58 -0.69 -8.17
N ARG A 99 -13.28 0.20 -9.12
CA ARG A 99 -14.11 0.54 -10.26
C ARG A 99 -13.22 1.01 -11.41
N VAL A 100 -13.76 1.03 -12.61
CA VAL A 100 -13.11 1.73 -13.73
C VAL A 100 -13.04 3.21 -13.39
N ARG A 101 -11.85 3.80 -13.52
CA ARG A 101 -11.59 5.23 -13.31
C ARG A 101 -11.19 5.88 -14.63
N GLU A 102 -11.66 7.10 -14.83
CA GLU A 102 -11.16 7.98 -15.87
C GLU A 102 -10.17 8.96 -15.23
N PHE A 103 -8.93 8.95 -15.70
CA PHE A 103 -7.90 9.82 -15.17
C PHE A 103 -7.78 11.09 -16.02
N THR A 104 -7.84 12.24 -15.35
CA THR A 104 -7.56 13.53 -15.97
C THR A 104 -6.06 13.65 -16.22
N PRO A 105 -5.61 14.17 -17.39
CA PRO A 105 -4.21 14.50 -17.59
C PRO A 105 -3.67 15.42 -16.49
N SER A 106 -2.46 15.16 -16.03
CA SER A 106 -1.81 16.00 -14.99
C SER A 106 -1.62 17.44 -15.49
N GLY A 107 -1.86 18.42 -14.62
CA GLY A 107 -1.63 19.83 -14.90
C GLY A 107 -0.15 20.23 -14.79
N LEU A 108 0.62 19.48 -13.98
CA LEU A 108 2.05 19.63 -13.78
C LEU A 108 2.76 18.35 -14.23
N SER A 109 3.99 18.47 -14.69
CA SER A 109 4.89 17.32 -14.80
C SER A 109 5.40 16.88 -13.42
N ILE A 110 5.89 15.65 -13.31
CA ILE A 110 6.46 15.14 -12.05
C ILE A 110 7.73 15.90 -11.67
N GLU A 111 8.50 16.38 -12.66
CA GLU A 111 9.68 17.20 -12.47
C GLU A 111 9.33 18.59 -11.90
N GLU A 112 8.26 19.22 -12.42
CA GLU A 112 7.76 20.49 -11.88
C GLU A 112 7.26 20.32 -10.45
N ALA A 113 6.46 19.27 -10.19
CA ALA A 113 5.97 18.97 -8.86
C ALA A 113 7.11 18.71 -7.85
N GLU A 114 8.19 18.03 -8.26
CA GLU A 114 9.35 17.80 -7.39
C GLU A 114 10.02 19.08 -6.93
N THR A 115 10.01 20.16 -7.76
CA THR A 115 10.57 21.46 -7.36
C THR A 115 9.80 22.15 -6.25
N LEU A 116 8.55 21.71 -5.98
CA LEU A 116 7.70 22.24 -4.92
C LEU A 116 7.96 21.58 -3.57
N LEU A 117 8.69 20.45 -3.54
CA LEU A 117 9.06 19.78 -2.29
C LEU A 117 9.99 20.66 -1.45
N SER A 118 9.95 20.44 -0.14
CA SER A 118 10.91 21.07 0.77
C SER A 118 12.37 20.78 0.32
N PRO A 119 13.23 21.80 0.24
CA PRO A 119 14.64 21.60 -0.14
C PRO A 119 15.44 20.78 0.90
N LEU A 120 14.87 20.51 2.06
CA LEU A 120 15.45 19.64 3.08
C LEU A 120 15.24 18.15 2.78
N LEU A 121 14.34 17.81 1.86
CA LEU A 121 14.04 16.44 1.50
C LEU A 121 14.94 15.97 0.33
N THR A 122 15.39 14.73 0.42
CA THR A 122 16.09 14.05 -0.68
C THR A 122 15.17 13.01 -1.28
N VAL A 123 14.79 13.18 -2.55
CA VAL A 123 13.91 12.24 -3.26
C VAL A 123 14.65 10.95 -3.57
N LYS A 124 14.08 9.82 -3.15
CA LYS A 124 14.59 8.46 -3.37
C LYS A 124 13.85 7.76 -4.52
N ARG A 125 12.54 7.97 -4.61
CA ARG A 125 11.66 7.35 -5.61
C ARG A 125 10.52 8.29 -5.94
N ARG A 126 10.08 8.23 -7.19
CA ARG A 126 8.93 8.95 -7.73
C ARG A 126 7.87 7.95 -8.18
N GLY A 127 6.62 8.32 -8.07
CA GLY A 127 5.47 7.55 -8.54
C GLY A 127 4.24 8.43 -8.69
N GLN A 128 3.14 7.79 -9.03
CA GLN A 128 1.83 8.42 -9.05
C GLN A 128 0.83 7.52 -8.32
N ALA A 129 -0.07 8.11 -7.59
CA ALA A 129 -1.04 7.38 -6.78
C ALA A 129 -2.38 8.11 -6.69
N ILE A 130 -3.44 7.32 -6.60
CA ILE A 130 -4.73 7.81 -6.13
C ILE A 130 -4.77 7.60 -4.62
N ILE A 131 -4.97 8.66 -3.87
CA ILE A 131 -5.11 8.61 -2.41
C ILE A 131 -6.54 8.94 -1.99
N PRO A 132 -7.03 8.38 -0.87
CA PRO A 132 -8.30 8.81 -0.30
C PRO A 132 -8.15 10.20 0.31
N SER A 133 -9.16 11.06 0.09
CA SER A 133 -9.26 12.38 0.69
C SER A 133 -10.50 12.48 1.58
N ALA A 134 -10.64 13.58 2.31
CA ALA A 134 -11.79 13.83 3.14
C ALA A 134 -13.10 13.79 2.32
N GLY A 135 -14.16 13.20 2.89
CA GLY A 135 -15.48 13.12 2.25
C GLY A 135 -15.60 12.11 1.12
N ALA A 136 -14.84 11.00 1.17
CA ALA A 136 -14.85 9.91 0.18
C ALA A 136 -14.47 10.35 -1.25
N LYS A 137 -13.73 11.44 -1.39
CA LYS A 137 -13.11 11.85 -2.65
C LYS A 137 -11.77 11.15 -2.83
N GLU A 138 -11.35 10.98 -4.07
CA GLU A 138 -10.05 10.47 -4.46
C GLU A 138 -9.25 11.62 -5.07
N MET A 139 -7.96 11.68 -4.73
CA MET A 139 -7.03 12.69 -5.26
C MET A 139 -5.96 11.99 -6.07
N ASP A 140 -5.71 12.49 -7.28
CA ASP A 140 -4.58 12.04 -8.13
C ASP A 140 -3.34 12.82 -7.73
N CYS A 141 -2.33 12.12 -7.21
CA CYS A 141 -1.14 12.71 -6.63
C CYS A 141 0.13 12.12 -7.22
N TYR A 142 1.16 12.93 -7.31
CA TYR A 142 2.53 12.44 -7.36
C TYR A 142 2.95 11.97 -5.97
N GLU A 143 3.51 10.78 -5.92
CA GLU A 143 4.06 10.16 -4.71
C GLU A 143 5.57 10.25 -4.74
N PHE A 144 6.16 10.91 -3.75
CA PHE A 144 7.60 10.99 -3.56
C PHE A 144 8.01 10.26 -2.28
N LEU A 145 8.82 9.22 -2.41
CA LEU A 145 9.54 8.66 -1.28
C LEU A 145 10.77 9.53 -1.04
N CYS A 146 10.83 10.15 0.11
CA CYS A 146 11.87 11.08 0.50
C CYS A 146 12.61 10.62 1.75
N SER A 147 13.85 11.09 1.93
CA SER A 147 14.54 11.04 3.21
C SER A 147 14.77 12.46 3.75
N THR A 148 14.62 12.60 5.06
CA THR A 148 14.93 13.80 5.83
C THR A 148 16.42 13.87 6.16
N PRO A 149 16.96 15.03 6.60
CA PRO A 149 18.39 15.18 6.96
C PRO A 149 18.84 14.27 8.11
N ASP A 150 17.95 13.88 9.00
CA ASP A 150 18.20 12.96 10.12
C ASP A 150 18.05 11.49 9.73
N GLY A 151 17.74 11.21 8.44
CA GLY A 151 17.69 9.87 7.86
C GLY A 151 16.33 9.17 7.99
N ALA A 152 15.31 9.84 8.51
CA ALA A 152 13.96 9.31 8.48
C ALA A 152 13.43 9.29 7.04
N GLU A 153 12.50 8.40 6.73
CA GLU A 153 11.83 8.34 5.43
C GLU A 153 10.38 8.80 5.54
N CYS A 154 9.90 9.45 4.49
CA CYS A 154 8.51 9.86 4.37
C CYS A 154 8.00 9.73 2.93
N LEU A 155 6.70 9.53 2.81
CA LEU A 155 5.98 9.67 1.54
C LEU A 155 5.31 11.04 1.51
N VAL A 156 5.57 11.82 0.47
CA VAL A 156 4.93 13.12 0.24
C VAL A 156 4.03 12.99 -0.98
N TYR A 157 2.80 13.43 -0.85
CA TYR A 157 1.79 13.40 -1.92
C TYR A 157 1.47 14.81 -2.36
N LEU A 158 1.79 15.13 -3.63
CA LEU A 158 1.46 16.41 -4.24
C LEU A 158 0.36 16.22 -5.29
N ASN A 159 -0.67 17.05 -5.24
CA ASN A 159 -1.76 17.05 -6.20
C ASN A 159 -1.22 17.26 -7.62
N THR A 160 -1.58 16.39 -8.57
CA THR A 160 -1.08 16.45 -9.95
C THR A 160 -1.56 17.66 -10.73
N GLN A 161 -2.65 18.33 -10.29
CA GLN A 161 -3.20 19.51 -10.96
C GLN A 161 -2.66 20.82 -10.38
N THR A 162 -2.55 20.91 -9.05
CA THR A 162 -2.24 22.15 -8.34
C THR A 162 -0.84 22.20 -7.77
N GLY A 163 -0.19 21.04 -7.53
CA GLY A 163 1.07 20.92 -6.82
C GLY A 163 0.94 21.13 -5.31
N GLU A 164 -0.28 21.28 -4.79
CA GLU A 164 -0.52 21.38 -3.35
C GLU A 164 -0.20 20.06 -2.65
N GLU A 165 0.34 20.16 -1.45
CA GLU A 165 0.62 19.02 -0.60
C GLU A 165 -0.69 18.50 0.01
N GLU A 166 -1.08 17.29 -0.37
CA GLU A 166 -2.31 16.65 0.08
C GLU A 166 -2.09 15.80 1.34
N ASN A 167 -0.89 15.20 1.46
CA ASN A 167 -0.56 14.37 2.62
C ASN A 167 0.94 14.13 2.74
N ILE A 168 1.39 13.92 4.00
CA ILE A 168 2.72 13.39 4.32
C ILE A 168 2.54 12.20 5.25
N LEU A 169 3.16 11.08 4.92
CA LEU A 169 3.20 9.89 5.76
C LEU A 169 4.64 9.62 6.19
N LEU A 170 4.90 9.66 7.48
CA LEU A 170 6.18 9.23 8.02
C LEU A 170 6.29 7.70 7.93
N LEU A 171 7.42 7.22 7.44
CA LEU A 171 7.74 5.79 7.41
C LEU A 171 8.57 5.46 8.66
N LEU A 172 7.93 4.88 9.65
CA LEU A 172 8.61 4.41 10.85
C LEU A 172 9.28 3.07 10.55
N THR A 173 10.57 3.11 10.23
CA THR A 173 11.37 1.91 10.01
C THR A 173 11.87 1.39 11.35
N GLY A 174 11.35 0.24 11.79
CA GLY A 174 11.80 -0.46 12.99
C GLY A 174 12.27 -1.88 12.68
N GLU A 175 12.74 -2.60 13.70
CA GLU A 175 13.10 -4.02 13.56
C GLU A 175 11.93 -4.88 13.05
N ASN A 176 10.69 -4.38 13.17
CA ASN A 176 9.46 -5.05 12.80
C ASN A 176 8.89 -4.65 11.42
N GLY A 177 9.64 -3.89 10.60
CA GLY A 177 9.20 -3.48 9.26
C GLY A 177 8.98 -1.96 9.12
N VAL A 178 8.18 -1.57 8.11
CA VAL A 178 7.87 -0.18 7.81
C VAL A 178 6.40 0.08 8.12
N LEU A 179 6.15 0.99 9.05
CA LEU A 179 4.82 1.51 9.39
C LEU A 179 4.66 2.92 8.79
N THR A 180 3.43 3.25 8.37
CA THR A 180 3.05 4.63 8.03
C THR A 180 2.36 5.26 9.24
N ALA A 181 2.80 6.43 9.65
CA ALA A 181 2.18 7.24 10.71
C ALA A 181 1.74 8.59 10.17
#